data_e188acc924534e380b086b040f36f859
#
_entry.id   e188acc924534e380b086b040f36f859
#
_cell.length_a   1.000
_cell.length_b   1.000
_cell.length_c   1.000
_cell.angle_alpha   90.00
_cell.angle_beta   90.00
_cell.angle_gamma   90.00
#
_symmetry.space_group_name_H-M   'P 1'
#
loop_
_entity.id
_entity.type
_entity.pdbx_description
1 polymer ?
#
loop_
_entity_poly.entity_id
_entity_poly.type
_entity_poly.pdbx_seq_one_letter_code
_entity_poly.pdbx_strand_id
1 'polypeptide(L)'
;TSTLKQLKDLGYDLEKAPIQIYTNMDSAEDTKLQSIVSDPKYYRNEGQQIAVTIMNPQTGAVIAQSGSRNQKSENPYSYNRATQRTRSSGSTIKPFIDYGPGIEYLQLGSNYRLDSSPYQYPGTNIVAQNYGGYTYGVVDMKKALRLSLNTPAIRMLDTVTGSNLAKNFLKNLNMDVKEAYGGADALGLNLSTADLASGFGAIANGGIYKEPNYIDKLEFSDGSVKTIKPTEKRAMKASTAYILAKMLEGVPQDDGSAASAKIPEYKGYFVKTGTVAYDESDGVPRPERSASDSWMSGGTKNTAVSVWTGYDSPNEPDHWISADQTTRSDIFVAI
;
A
#
# COMPACT_ATOMS: atom_id res chain seq x y z
N THR A 1 -20.46 -4.94 -0.46
CA THR A 1 -19.24 -4.83 -1.24
C THR A 1 -18.84 -3.36 -1.44
N SER A 2 -17.64 -3.11 -2.02
CA SER A 2 -17.13 -1.77 -2.30
C SER A 2 -18.06 -0.96 -3.21
N THR A 3 -18.64 -1.60 -4.25
CA THR A 3 -19.62 -0.99 -5.15
C THR A 3 -20.88 -0.52 -4.41
N LEU A 4 -21.43 -1.35 -3.53
CA LEU A 4 -22.60 -0.99 -2.72
C LEU A 4 -22.30 0.14 -1.74
N LYS A 5 -21.11 0.13 -1.15
CA LYS A 5 -20.65 1.23 -0.29
C LYS A 5 -20.58 2.55 -1.07
N GLN A 6 -19.91 2.55 -2.23
CA GLN A 6 -19.81 3.73 -3.08
C GLN A 6 -21.18 4.24 -3.52
N LEU A 7 -22.11 3.34 -3.89
CA LEU A 7 -23.48 3.71 -4.24
C LEU A 7 -24.19 4.43 -3.10
N LYS A 8 -24.06 3.90 -1.88
CA LYS A 8 -24.62 4.51 -0.67
C LYS A 8 -23.99 5.88 -0.37
N ASP A 9 -22.66 5.99 -0.51
CA ASP A 9 -21.94 7.25 -0.31
C ASP A 9 -22.36 8.33 -1.35
N LEU A 10 -22.77 7.89 -2.55
CA LEU A 10 -23.38 8.75 -3.58
C LEU A 10 -24.86 9.13 -3.30
N GLY A 11 -25.45 8.61 -2.20
CA GLY A 11 -26.83 8.92 -1.78
C GLY A 11 -27.91 8.06 -2.44
N TYR A 12 -27.53 6.96 -3.14
CA TYR A 12 -28.49 6.06 -3.76
C TYR A 12 -28.86 4.89 -2.85
N ASP A 13 -30.15 4.56 -2.88
CA ASP A 13 -30.74 3.46 -2.13
C ASP A 13 -31.43 2.49 -3.11
N LEU A 14 -30.89 1.27 -3.22
CA LEU A 14 -31.40 0.26 -4.13
C LEU A 14 -32.82 -0.23 -3.77
N GLU A 15 -33.26 -0.05 -2.52
CA GLU A 15 -34.61 -0.44 -2.11
C GLU A 15 -35.67 0.53 -2.61
N LYS A 16 -35.27 1.79 -2.96
CA LYS A 16 -36.19 2.85 -3.35
C LYS A 16 -36.37 3.05 -4.83
N ALA A 17 -35.39 2.65 -5.65
CA ALA A 17 -35.49 2.78 -7.08
C ALA A 17 -34.67 1.70 -7.80
N PRO A 18 -35.18 1.05 -8.84
CA PRO A 18 -34.40 0.14 -9.66
C PRO A 18 -33.33 0.91 -10.43
N ILE A 19 -32.06 0.58 -10.18
CA ILE A 19 -30.89 1.18 -10.81
C ILE A 19 -30.04 0.06 -11.39
N GLN A 20 -29.71 0.15 -12.68
CA GLN A 20 -28.70 -0.71 -13.29
C GLN A 20 -27.32 -0.11 -13.07
N ILE A 21 -26.42 -0.89 -12.45
CA ILE A 21 -25.07 -0.45 -12.07
C ILE A 21 -24.07 -1.06 -13.04
N TYR A 22 -23.32 -0.24 -13.74
CA TYR A 22 -22.18 -0.65 -14.55
C TYR A 22 -20.92 -0.38 -13.76
N THR A 23 -20.15 -1.42 -13.53
CA THR A 23 -18.91 -1.33 -12.74
C THR A 23 -17.70 -1.12 -13.64
N ASN A 24 -16.62 -0.59 -13.05
CA ASN A 24 -15.31 -0.46 -13.69
C ASN A 24 -14.53 -1.79 -13.75
N MET A 25 -15.08 -2.86 -13.17
CA MET A 25 -14.42 -4.15 -13.09
C MET A 25 -14.24 -4.75 -14.50
N ASP A 26 -13.00 -5.11 -14.82
CA ASP A 26 -12.67 -5.94 -15.99
C ASP A 26 -12.83 -7.41 -15.61
N SER A 27 -13.75 -8.10 -16.26
CA SER A 27 -14.08 -9.49 -15.91
C SER A 27 -12.93 -10.47 -16.19
N ALA A 28 -12.07 -10.21 -17.17
CA ALA A 28 -10.92 -11.04 -17.48
C ALA A 28 -9.83 -10.86 -16.42
N GLU A 29 -9.52 -9.60 -16.07
CA GLU A 29 -8.53 -9.28 -15.04
C GLU A 29 -9.00 -9.75 -13.66
N ASP A 30 -10.28 -9.60 -13.33
CA ASP A 30 -10.81 -10.10 -12.07
C ASP A 30 -10.77 -11.63 -11.98
N THR A 31 -11.14 -12.32 -13.07
CA THR A 31 -11.03 -13.79 -13.15
C THR A 31 -9.60 -14.26 -12.96
N LYS A 32 -8.63 -13.60 -13.61
CA LYS A 32 -7.21 -13.87 -13.44
C LYS A 32 -6.78 -13.64 -11.97
N LEU A 33 -7.17 -12.52 -11.39
CA LEU A 33 -6.87 -12.21 -9.99
C LEU A 33 -7.44 -13.25 -9.03
N GLN A 34 -8.71 -13.65 -9.20
CA GLN A 34 -9.34 -14.67 -8.35
C GLN A 34 -8.62 -16.02 -8.48
N SER A 35 -8.17 -16.40 -9.68
CA SER A 35 -7.36 -17.60 -9.91
C SER A 35 -6.03 -17.54 -9.14
N ILE A 36 -5.34 -16.39 -9.17
CA ILE A 36 -4.08 -16.19 -8.45
C ILE A 36 -4.32 -16.29 -6.94
N VAL A 37 -5.26 -15.52 -6.39
CA VAL A 37 -5.49 -15.48 -4.93
C VAL A 37 -6.11 -16.76 -4.37
N SER A 38 -6.63 -17.64 -5.20
CA SER A 38 -7.15 -18.94 -4.78
C SER A 38 -6.11 -20.07 -4.86
N ASP A 39 -4.95 -19.83 -5.47
CA ASP A 39 -3.91 -20.84 -5.67
C ASP A 39 -3.26 -21.21 -4.31
N PRO A 40 -3.36 -22.50 -3.90
CA PRO A 40 -2.82 -22.96 -2.60
C PRO A 40 -1.34 -22.70 -2.40
N LYS A 41 -0.55 -22.56 -3.47
CA LYS A 41 0.90 -22.31 -3.37
C LYS A 41 1.26 -21.00 -2.63
N TYR A 42 0.33 -20.04 -2.54
CA TYR A 42 0.54 -18.77 -1.88
C TYR A 42 0.19 -18.77 -0.38
N TYR A 43 -0.26 -19.89 0.15
CA TYR A 43 -0.72 -20.00 1.52
C TYR A 43 0.10 -20.99 2.34
N ARG A 44 0.45 -20.58 3.54
CA ARG A 44 1.07 -21.46 4.52
C ARG A 44 0.03 -22.40 5.17
N ASN A 45 -1.14 -21.88 5.48
CA ASN A 45 -2.26 -22.62 6.09
C ASN A 45 -3.61 -22.00 5.71
N GLU A 46 -4.71 -22.60 6.16
CA GLU A 46 -6.06 -22.15 5.81
C GLU A 46 -6.45 -20.79 6.40
N GLY A 47 -5.84 -20.39 7.54
CA GLY A 47 -6.10 -19.10 8.19
C GLY A 47 -5.51 -17.90 7.46
N GLN A 48 -4.48 -18.11 6.63
CA GLN A 48 -3.82 -17.04 5.90
C GLN A 48 -4.74 -16.43 4.84
N GLN A 49 -4.73 -15.11 4.74
CA GLN A 49 -5.54 -14.33 3.81
C GLN A 49 -4.65 -13.53 2.85
N ILE A 50 -5.24 -13.18 1.71
CA ILE A 50 -4.66 -12.29 0.72
C ILE A 50 -5.70 -11.24 0.35
N ALA A 51 -5.30 -9.98 0.27
CA ALA A 51 -6.09 -8.92 -0.31
C ALA A 51 -5.29 -8.20 -1.39
N VAL A 52 -5.96 -7.87 -2.49
CA VAL A 52 -5.36 -7.21 -3.64
C VAL A 52 -6.29 -6.13 -4.17
N THR A 53 -5.73 -5.00 -4.57
CA THR A 53 -6.43 -3.98 -5.36
C THR A 53 -5.60 -3.65 -6.60
N ILE A 54 -6.24 -3.71 -7.76
CA ILE A 54 -5.68 -3.30 -9.07
C ILE A 54 -6.52 -2.15 -9.60
N MET A 55 -5.89 -1.02 -9.90
CA MET A 55 -6.57 0.15 -10.41
C MET A 55 -5.83 0.82 -11.55
N ASN A 56 -6.57 1.53 -12.37
CA ASN A 56 -6.01 2.42 -13.39
C ASN A 56 -5.73 3.79 -12.76
N PRO A 57 -4.45 4.23 -12.67
CA PRO A 57 -4.09 5.52 -12.07
C PRO A 57 -4.67 6.74 -12.80
N GLN A 58 -4.88 6.63 -14.10
CA GLN A 58 -5.34 7.75 -14.95
C GLN A 58 -6.83 8.02 -14.77
N THR A 59 -7.62 6.99 -14.47
CA THR A 59 -9.08 7.08 -14.35
C THR A 59 -9.59 6.92 -12.93
N GLY A 60 -8.80 6.33 -12.02
CA GLY A 60 -9.23 5.93 -10.68
C GLY A 60 -10.05 4.62 -10.67
N ALA A 61 -10.32 4.04 -11.84
CA ALA A 61 -11.11 2.81 -11.97
C ALA A 61 -10.43 1.63 -11.24
N VAL A 62 -11.15 0.98 -10.33
CA VAL A 62 -10.75 -0.31 -9.76
C VAL A 62 -11.17 -1.40 -10.74
N ILE A 63 -10.19 -1.98 -11.43
CA ILE A 63 -10.41 -2.96 -12.50
C ILE A 63 -10.50 -4.39 -12.00
N ALA A 64 -9.85 -4.72 -10.87
CA ALA A 64 -10.00 -5.98 -10.17
C ALA A 64 -9.70 -5.81 -8.68
N GLN A 65 -10.38 -6.56 -7.83
CA GLN A 65 -10.15 -6.51 -6.38
C GLN A 65 -10.51 -7.84 -5.72
N SER A 66 -9.61 -8.35 -4.86
CA SER A 66 -9.90 -9.46 -3.97
C SER A 66 -9.74 -9.02 -2.51
N GLY A 67 -10.72 -9.32 -1.69
CA GLY A 67 -10.72 -9.00 -0.24
C GLY A 67 -10.45 -10.20 0.66
N SER A 68 -10.35 -11.40 0.08
CA SER A 68 -10.11 -12.63 0.84
C SER A 68 -9.80 -13.83 -0.06
N ARG A 69 -9.13 -14.82 0.51
CA ARG A 69 -9.05 -16.17 -0.07
C ARG A 69 -10.46 -16.78 -0.13
N ASN A 70 -10.78 -17.47 -1.23
CA ASN A 70 -12.05 -18.19 -1.39
C ASN A 70 -13.29 -17.32 -1.12
N GLN A 71 -13.34 -16.14 -1.72
CA GLN A 71 -14.50 -15.27 -1.61
C GLN A 71 -15.73 -15.96 -2.21
N LYS A 72 -16.61 -16.49 -1.33
CA LYS A 72 -17.90 -17.02 -1.78
C LYS A 72 -18.80 -15.86 -2.15
N SER A 73 -19.30 -15.86 -3.38
CA SER A 73 -20.17 -14.81 -3.93
C SER A 73 -21.51 -14.63 -3.22
N GLU A 74 -21.87 -15.57 -2.35
CA GLU A 74 -23.20 -15.65 -1.72
C GLU A 74 -23.44 -14.64 -0.58
N ASN A 75 -22.39 -14.01 -0.04
CA ASN A 75 -22.54 -13.00 1.02
C ASN A 75 -22.01 -11.63 0.57
N PRO A 76 -22.89 -10.71 0.12
CA PRO A 76 -22.50 -9.37 -0.29
C PRO A 76 -21.91 -8.50 0.83
N TYR A 77 -22.08 -8.91 2.07
CA TYR A 77 -21.56 -8.23 3.27
C TYR A 77 -20.32 -8.91 3.87
N SER A 78 -19.68 -9.83 3.14
CA SER A 78 -18.44 -10.44 3.60
C SER A 78 -17.35 -9.39 3.85
N TYR A 79 -16.50 -9.67 4.85
CA TYR A 79 -15.41 -8.78 5.23
C TYR A 79 -14.43 -8.59 4.05
N ASN A 80 -14.29 -7.35 3.58
CA ASN A 80 -13.41 -7.00 2.47
C ASN A 80 -12.12 -6.35 2.99
N ARG A 81 -11.06 -7.14 3.14
CA ARG A 81 -9.75 -6.67 3.64
C ARG A 81 -9.10 -5.66 2.70
N ALA A 82 -9.47 -5.66 1.43
CA ALA A 82 -8.91 -4.72 0.47
C ALA A 82 -9.30 -3.25 0.73
N THR A 83 -10.35 -3.02 1.53
CA THR A 83 -10.85 -1.68 1.87
C THR A 83 -10.84 -1.37 3.36
N GLN A 84 -10.40 -2.30 4.22
CA GLN A 84 -10.34 -2.11 5.66
C GLN A 84 -8.97 -1.60 6.11
N ARG A 85 -8.95 -0.54 6.92
CA ARG A 85 -7.74 0.06 7.49
C ARG A 85 -7.40 -0.54 8.85
N THR A 86 -7.27 -1.85 8.93
CA THR A 86 -7.06 -2.57 10.20
C THR A 86 -5.64 -3.10 10.37
N ARG A 87 -4.83 -3.08 9.30
CA ARG A 87 -3.50 -3.66 9.29
C ARG A 87 -2.43 -2.59 9.02
N SER A 88 -1.32 -2.68 9.76
CA SER A 88 -0.17 -1.81 9.51
C SER A 88 0.41 -2.09 8.12
N SER A 89 0.62 -1.05 7.36
CA SER A 89 1.20 -1.10 6.01
C SER A 89 2.71 -1.41 6.01
N GLY A 90 3.33 -1.41 7.20
CA GLY A 90 4.78 -1.52 7.28
C GLY A 90 5.48 -0.47 6.41
N SER A 91 6.64 -0.82 5.91
CA SER A 91 7.49 0.08 5.11
C SER A 91 6.88 0.53 3.77
N THR A 92 5.68 0.08 3.35
CA THR A 92 5.04 0.62 2.14
C THR A 92 4.61 2.07 2.30
N ILE A 93 4.50 2.56 3.55
CA ILE A 93 4.17 3.97 3.84
C ILE A 93 5.33 4.94 3.61
N LYS A 94 6.57 4.48 3.62
CA LYS A 94 7.78 5.34 3.59
C LYS A 94 7.81 6.39 2.47
N PRO A 95 7.37 6.10 1.23
CA PRO A 95 7.29 7.12 0.20
C PRO A 95 6.37 8.29 0.57
N PHE A 96 5.36 8.07 1.40
CA PHE A 96 4.29 9.03 1.67
C PHE A 96 4.47 9.79 2.98
N ILE A 97 4.93 9.14 4.05
CA ILE A 97 5.08 9.78 5.35
C ILE A 97 6.49 10.38 5.56
N ASP A 98 7.52 9.71 5.02
CA ASP A 98 8.91 10.10 5.26
C ASP A 98 9.45 10.97 4.13
N TYR A 99 9.61 10.39 2.93
CA TYR A 99 10.38 11.01 1.85
C TYR A 99 9.58 12.01 1.03
N GLY A 100 8.30 11.71 0.74
CA GLY A 100 7.42 12.57 -0.03
C GLY A 100 7.30 13.99 0.53
N PRO A 101 7.02 14.16 1.84
CA PRO A 101 6.97 15.48 2.47
C PRO A 101 8.27 16.27 2.33
N GLY A 102 9.43 15.63 2.49
CA GLY A 102 10.73 16.26 2.33
C GLY A 102 10.98 16.77 0.92
N ILE A 103 10.61 15.98 -0.09
CA ILE A 103 10.74 16.36 -1.50
C ILE A 103 9.74 17.49 -1.83
N GLU A 104 8.47 17.36 -1.41
CA GLU A 104 7.39 18.29 -1.76
C GLU A 104 7.55 19.66 -1.14
N TYR A 105 7.80 19.70 0.15
CA TYR A 105 7.75 20.95 0.93
C TYR A 105 9.12 21.55 1.21
N LEU A 106 10.14 20.71 1.40
CA LEU A 106 11.51 21.15 1.69
C LEU A 106 12.43 21.11 0.47
N GLN A 107 11.90 20.68 -0.70
CA GLN A 107 12.62 20.62 -1.98
C GLN A 107 13.91 19.76 -1.90
N LEU A 108 13.90 18.71 -1.07
CA LEU A 108 15.03 17.81 -0.94
C LEU A 108 15.20 16.96 -2.20
N GLY A 109 16.42 16.83 -2.67
CA GLY A 109 16.76 15.92 -3.75
C GLY A 109 16.92 14.48 -3.27
N SER A 110 16.84 13.50 -4.19
CA SER A 110 17.04 12.08 -3.88
C SER A 110 18.42 11.74 -3.29
N ASN A 111 19.38 12.68 -3.39
CA ASN A 111 20.73 12.60 -2.84
C ASN A 111 20.86 13.16 -1.42
N TYR A 112 19.77 13.62 -0.78
CA TYR A 112 19.77 14.09 0.61
C TYR A 112 20.32 13.01 1.53
N ARG A 113 21.23 13.39 2.44
CA ARG A 113 22.03 12.47 3.25
C ARG A 113 21.38 12.17 4.60
N LEU A 114 21.27 10.91 4.94
CA LEU A 114 20.66 10.41 6.18
C LEU A 114 21.59 9.37 6.83
N ASP A 115 21.74 9.44 8.12
CA ASP A 115 22.49 8.44 8.89
C ASP A 115 21.65 7.17 9.08
N SER A 116 22.25 6.01 8.83
CA SER A 116 21.62 4.69 8.99
C SER A 116 22.02 3.96 10.28
N SER A 117 22.75 4.61 11.19
CA SER A 117 23.04 4.07 12.52
C SER A 117 21.77 3.89 13.36
N PRO A 118 21.79 3.08 14.41
CA PRO A 118 20.66 2.96 15.36
C PRO A 118 20.14 4.31 15.82
N TYR A 119 18.83 4.43 16.01
CA TYR A 119 18.17 5.66 16.40
C TYR A 119 17.41 5.48 17.72
N GLN A 120 17.83 6.19 18.75
CA GLN A 120 17.09 6.22 20.02
C GLN A 120 15.97 7.25 19.92
N TYR A 121 14.74 6.81 20.20
CA TYR A 121 13.59 7.74 20.22
C TYR A 121 13.75 8.76 21.37
N PRO A 122 13.54 10.05 21.09
CA PRO A 122 13.69 11.09 22.10
C PRO A 122 12.86 10.83 23.37
N GLY A 123 13.49 10.99 24.52
CA GLY A 123 12.83 10.80 25.83
C GLY A 123 12.52 9.35 26.20
N THR A 124 13.05 8.36 25.48
CA THR A 124 12.85 6.92 25.74
C THR A 124 14.17 6.17 25.76
N ASN A 125 14.15 4.90 26.24
CA ASN A 125 15.26 3.94 26.11
C ASN A 125 15.08 3.03 24.89
N ILE A 126 14.10 3.27 24.03
CA ILE A 126 13.82 2.45 22.85
C ILE A 126 14.74 2.87 21.71
N VAL A 127 15.47 1.89 21.16
CA VAL A 127 16.41 2.07 20.07
C VAL A 127 15.91 1.33 18.83
N ALA A 128 15.55 2.08 17.80
CA ALA A 128 15.19 1.54 16.51
C ALA A 128 16.44 1.12 15.72
N GLN A 129 16.31 0.04 14.96
CA GLN A 129 17.37 -0.50 14.09
C GLN A 129 16.84 -0.81 12.71
N ASN A 130 17.75 -0.90 11.74
CA ASN A 130 17.41 -1.47 10.44
C ASN A 130 17.23 -2.98 10.57
N TYR A 131 16.48 -3.58 9.62
CA TYR A 131 16.30 -5.02 9.57
C TYR A 131 17.66 -5.74 9.57
N GLY A 132 17.79 -6.78 10.39
CA GLY A 132 19.05 -7.50 10.59
C GLY A 132 20.15 -6.72 11.33
N GLY A 133 19.88 -5.55 11.90
CA GLY A 133 20.84 -4.75 12.64
C GLY A 133 21.91 -4.05 11.78
N TYR A 134 21.81 -4.14 10.45
CA TYR A 134 22.84 -3.58 9.54
C TYR A 134 22.83 -2.05 9.52
N THR A 135 24.04 -1.49 9.48
CA THR A 135 24.27 -0.06 9.25
C THR A 135 25.10 0.16 7.99
N TYR A 136 24.85 1.26 7.30
CA TYR A 136 25.53 1.62 6.05
C TYR A 136 26.21 3.00 6.14
N GLY A 137 26.38 3.50 7.38
CA GLY A 137 26.84 4.87 7.61
C GLY A 137 25.84 5.90 7.05
N VAL A 138 26.35 6.99 6.52
CA VAL A 138 25.53 8.04 5.91
C VAL A 138 25.22 7.67 4.46
N VAL A 139 23.93 7.43 4.18
CA VAL A 139 23.42 7.06 2.86
C VAL A 139 22.59 8.18 2.26
N ASP A 140 22.39 8.17 0.95
CA ASP A 140 21.41 9.05 0.32
C ASP A 140 19.97 8.49 0.47
N MET A 141 19.00 9.37 0.30
CA MET A 141 17.57 9.07 0.42
C MET A 141 17.14 7.99 -0.57
N LYS A 142 17.70 7.98 -1.79
CA LYS A 142 17.43 6.96 -2.80
C LYS A 142 17.87 5.57 -2.33
N LYS A 143 19.08 5.44 -1.78
CA LYS A 143 19.58 4.17 -1.22
C LYS A 143 18.79 3.75 0.00
N ALA A 144 18.44 4.70 0.89
CA ALA A 144 17.64 4.42 2.08
C ALA A 144 16.27 3.82 1.72
N LEU A 145 15.58 4.38 0.71
CA LEU A 145 14.29 3.87 0.23
C LEU A 145 14.44 2.52 -0.49
N ARG A 146 15.46 2.36 -1.34
CA ARG A 146 15.76 1.14 -2.09
C ARG A 146 15.96 -0.05 -1.17
N LEU A 147 16.77 0.11 -0.12
CA LEU A 147 17.04 -0.91 0.89
C LEU A 147 15.96 -0.97 1.98
N SER A 148 14.97 -0.08 1.93
CA SER A 148 13.91 0.01 2.93
C SER A 148 14.43 0.23 4.36
N LEU A 149 15.52 1.00 4.54
CA LEU A 149 16.14 1.25 5.83
C LEU A 149 15.15 1.94 6.79
N ASN A 150 15.14 1.49 8.05
CA ASN A 150 14.22 2.02 9.07
C ASN A 150 14.72 3.33 9.66
N THR A 151 15.98 3.34 10.12
CA THR A 151 16.52 4.47 10.87
C THR A 151 16.63 5.75 10.04
N PRO A 152 16.97 5.73 8.72
CA PRO A 152 16.85 6.91 7.88
C PRO A 152 15.42 7.41 7.70
N ALA A 153 14.43 6.50 7.60
CA ALA A 153 13.02 6.85 7.49
C ALA A 153 12.52 7.55 8.77
N ILE A 154 12.83 6.97 9.95
CA ILE A 154 12.52 7.56 11.25
C ILE A 154 13.14 8.96 11.38
N ARG A 155 14.43 9.11 11.05
CA ARG A 155 15.10 10.43 11.10
C ARG A 155 14.45 11.42 10.15
N MET A 156 14.07 10.98 8.94
CA MET A 156 13.38 11.86 8.00
C MET A 156 12.10 12.43 8.60
N LEU A 157 11.24 11.57 9.17
CA LEU A 157 10.00 12.02 9.79
C LEU A 157 10.25 12.83 11.05
N ASP A 158 11.08 12.34 11.97
CA ASP A 158 11.20 12.85 13.32
C ASP A 158 12.05 14.14 13.41
N THR A 159 13.11 14.24 12.59
CA THR A 159 14.08 15.34 12.69
C THR A 159 14.11 16.27 11.47
N VAL A 160 13.55 15.89 10.33
CA VAL A 160 13.64 16.68 9.09
C VAL A 160 12.29 17.26 8.69
N THR A 161 11.26 16.40 8.48
CA THR A 161 9.95 16.85 7.99
C THR A 161 8.98 17.19 9.12
N GLY A 162 8.96 16.40 10.17
CA GLY A 162 8.04 16.56 11.30
C GLY A 162 6.59 16.19 10.96
N SER A 163 5.79 16.04 12.01
CA SER A 163 4.40 15.60 11.96
C SER A 163 3.51 16.41 11.02
N ASN A 164 3.66 17.74 11.02
CA ASN A 164 2.76 18.61 10.25
C ASN A 164 2.92 18.46 8.73
N LEU A 165 4.15 18.37 8.23
CA LEU A 165 4.38 18.17 6.79
C LEU A 165 3.95 16.78 6.36
N ALA A 166 4.22 15.76 7.18
CA ALA A 166 3.73 14.40 6.97
C ALA A 166 2.20 14.35 6.93
N LYS A 167 1.51 14.96 7.89
CA LYS A 167 0.06 15.04 7.95
C LYS A 167 -0.54 15.70 6.71
N ASN A 168 0.01 16.83 6.28
CA ASN A 168 -0.46 17.54 5.10
C ASN A 168 -0.31 16.68 3.82
N PHE A 169 0.80 15.97 3.69
CA PHE A 169 1.05 15.11 2.54
C PHE A 169 0.10 13.90 2.51
N LEU A 170 -0.07 13.24 3.66
CA LEU A 170 -0.99 12.10 3.81
C LEU A 170 -2.46 12.51 3.59
N LYS A 171 -2.88 13.70 4.08
CA LYS A 171 -4.21 14.25 3.84
C LYS A 171 -4.49 14.44 2.34
N ASN A 172 -3.49 14.88 1.58
CA ASN A 172 -3.65 15.02 0.13
C ASN A 172 -3.82 13.66 -0.58
N LEU A 173 -3.39 12.57 0.03
CA LEU A 173 -3.53 11.19 -0.47
C LEU A 173 -4.69 10.42 0.19
N ASN A 174 -5.51 11.09 1.02
CA ASN A 174 -6.58 10.45 1.79
C ASN A 174 -6.11 9.36 2.75
N MET A 175 -4.84 9.43 3.18
CA MET A 175 -4.16 8.49 4.08
C MET A 175 -3.97 9.04 5.49
N ASP A 176 -4.52 10.22 5.80
CA ASP A 176 -4.41 10.82 7.14
C ASP A 176 -5.32 10.07 8.12
N VAL A 177 -4.72 9.35 9.04
CA VAL A 177 -5.41 8.44 9.98
C VAL A 177 -5.12 8.76 11.45
N LYS A 178 -4.30 9.79 11.73
CA LYS A 178 -3.90 10.21 13.08
C LYS A 178 -3.88 11.73 13.23
N GLU A 179 -4.05 12.19 14.47
CA GLU A 179 -3.91 13.63 14.80
C GLU A 179 -2.47 14.11 14.71
N ALA A 180 -1.51 13.29 15.09
CA ALA A 180 -0.08 13.58 15.01
C ALA A 180 0.72 12.33 14.68
N TYR A 181 1.89 12.53 14.09
CA TYR A 181 2.82 11.48 13.68
C TYR A 181 4.16 11.66 14.37
N GLY A 182 4.76 10.55 14.81
CA GLY A 182 6.09 10.49 15.37
C GLY A 182 6.96 9.46 14.66
N GLY A 183 8.23 9.34 15.04
CA GLY A 183 9.20 8.50 14.37
C GLY A 183 8.79 7.02 14.23
N ALA A 184 7.99 6.48 15.14
CA ALA A 184 7.47 5.11 15.01
C ALA A 184 6.50 4.95 13.82
N ASP A 185 5.75 6.00 13.46
CA ASP A 185 4.81 6.00 12.35
C ASP A 185 5.51 5.94 10.98
N ALA A 186 6.79 6.29 10.92
CA ALA A 186 7.65 6.10 9.75
C ALA A 186 7.69 4.64 9.26
N LEU A 187 7.37 3.70 10.13
CA LEU A 187 7.47 2.27 9.85
C LEU A 187 6.12 1.61 9.54
N GLY A 188 5.01 2.33 9.61
CA GLY A 188 3.71 1.79 9.24
C GLY A 188 2.52 2.56 9.79
N LEU A 189 1.46 2.66 9.00
CA LEU A 189 0.14 3.15 9.36
C LEU A 189 -0.91 2.10 8.98
N ASN A 190 -2.06 2.11 9.66
CA ASN A 190 -3.16 1.22 9.29
C ASN A 190 -3.83 1.70 8.01
N LEU A 191 -3.57 0.98 6.92
CA LEU A 191 -4.06 1.28 5.58
C LEU A 191 -4.61 0.01 4.91
N SER A 192 -5.41 0.21 3.87
CA SER A 192 -5.92 -0.84 3.01
C SER A 192 -5.13 -0.96 1.71
N THR A 193 -5.32 -2.06 0.96
CA THR A 193 -4.74 -2.19 -0.39
C THR A 193 -5.31 -1.14 -1.35
N ALA A 194 -6.56 -0.71 -1.16
CA ALA A 194 -7.15 0.36 -1.96
C ALA A 194 -6.48 1.72 -1.69
N ASP A 195 -6.17 2.05 -0.43
CA ASP A 195 -5.45 3.27 -0.08
C ASP A 195 -4.05 3.30 -0.72
N LEU A 196 -3.32 2.19 -0.58
CA LEU A 196 -1.97 2.09 -1.14
C LEU A 196 -1.98 2.09 -2.67
N ALA A 197 -2.91 1.37 -3.33
CA ALA A 197 -3.04 1.41 -4.78
C ALA A 197 -3.31 2.83 -5.28
N SER A 198 -4.18 3.61 -4.59
CA SER A 198 -4.45 5.02 -4.93
C SER A 198 -3.24 5.92 -4.69
N GLY A 199 -2.51 5.72 -3.60
CA GLY A 199 -1.30 6.48 -3.29
C GLY A 199 -0.19 6.25 -4.31
N PHE A 200 0.12 4.98 -4.62
CA PHE A 200 1.06 4.63 -5.69
C PHE A 200 0.53 5.05 -7.07
N GLY A 201 -0.80 5.00 -7.27
CA GLY A 201 -1.46 5.54 -8.43
C GLY A 201 -1.23 7.05 -8.60
N ALA A 202 -1.24 7.82 -7.51
CA ALA A 202 -0.93 9.24 -7.56
C ALA A 202 0.52 9.51 -8.00
N ILE A 203 1.49 8.68 -7.56
CA ILE A 203 2.87 8.74 -8.05
C ILE A 203 2.90 8.47 -9.57
N ALA A 204 2.23 7.40 -10.03
CA ALA A 204 2.16 7.00 -11.43
C ALA A 204 1.49 8.05 -12.32
N ASN A 205 0.51 8.79 -11.77
CA ASN A 205 -0.28 9.81 -12.45
C ASN A 205 0.30 11.24 -12.29
N GLY A 206 1.61 11.37 -12.12
CA GLY A 206 2.28 12.68 -12.05
C GLY A 206 1.81 13.56 -10.89
N GLY A 207 1.42 12.96 -9.77
CA GLY A 207 1.01 13.64 -8.54
C GLY A 207 -0.48 13.94 -8.43
N ILE A 208 -1.31 13.45 -9.35
CA ILE A 208 -2.76 13.57 -9.27
C ILE A 208 -3.32 12.32 -8.60
N TYR A 209 -3.87 12.49 -7.41
CA TYR A 209 -4.61 11.46 -6.69
C TYR A 209 -6.00 11.30 -7.27
N LYS A 210 -6.40 10.05 -7.43
CA LYS A 210 -7.78 9.67 -7.74
C LYS A 210 -8.29 8.68 -6.70
N GLU A 211 -9.49 8.95 -6.20
CA GLU A 211 -10.17 8.04 -5.28
C GLU A 211 -10.53 6.74 -6.01
N PRO A 212 -10.45 5.56 -5.33
CA PRO A 212 -10.87 4.29 -5.92
C PRO A 212 -12.31 4.36 -6.40
N ASN A 213 -12.53 4.17 -7.70
CA ASN A 213 -13.84 4.22 -8.32
C ASN A 213 -14.27 2.83 -8.80
N TYR A 214 -15.35 2.30 -8.23
CA TYR A 214 -15.89 0.98 -8.54
C TYR A 214 -17.02 1.03 -9.58
N ILE A 215 -17.66 2.20 -9.77
CA ILE A 215 -18.83 2.38 -10.62
C ILE A 215 -18.45 3.26 -11.82
N ASP A 216 -18.69 2.77 -13.02
CA ASP A 216 -18.56 3.55 -14.26
C ASP A 216 -19.78 4.47 -14.46
N LYS A 217 -20.97 3.85 -14.48
CA LYS A 217 -22.24 4.59 -14.69
C LYS A 217 -23.42 3.91 -14.01
N LEU A 218 -24.44 4.69 -13.79
CA LEU A 218 -25.77 4.27 -13.33
C LEU A 218 -26.77 4.54 -14.43
N GLU A 219 -27.69 3.59 -14.69
CA GLU A 219 -28.83 3.74 -15.59
C GLU A 219 -30.10 3.59 -14.78
N PHE A 220 -30.99 4.58 -14.89
CA PHE A 220 -32.22 4.65 -14.14
C PHE A 220 -33.40 4.12 -14.96
N SER A 221 -34.52 3.81 -14.29
CA SER A 221 -35.72 3.23 -14.92
C SER A 221 -36.37 4.14 -15.97
N ASP A 222 -36.11 5.44 -15.93
CA ASP A 222 -36.56 6.45 -16.93
C ASP A 222 -35.61 6.50 -18.16
N GLY A 223 -34.58 5.65 -18.21
CA GLY A 223 -33.59 5.63 -19.29
C GLY A 223 -32.49 6.69 -19.14
N SER A 224 -32.51 7.51 -18.11
CA SER A 224 -31.43 8.48 -17.88
C SER A 224 -30.14 7.75 -17.41
N VAL A 225 -29.00 8.28 -17.81
CA VAL A 225 -27.68 7.72 -17.48
C VAL A 225 -26.83 8.74 -16.75
N LYS A 226 -26.21 8.35 -15.64
CA LYS A 226 -25.25 9.16 -14.89
C LYS A 226 -23.89 8.47 -14.85
N THR A 227 -22.89 9.07 -15.50
CA THR A 227 -21.47 8.63 -15.37
C THR A 227 -20.93 9.04 -14.01
N ILE A 228 -20.24 8.12 -13.34
CA ILE A 228 -19.63 8.35 -12.05
C ILE A 228 -18.12 8.61 -12.24
N LYS A 229 -17.68 9.78 -11.83
CA LYS A 229 -16.26 10.15 -11.86
C LYS A 229 -15.70 10.10 -10.44
N PRO A 230 -14.47 9.63 -10.26
CA PRO A 230 -13.81 9.66 -8.94
C PRO A 230 -13.54 11.11 -8.52
N THR A 231 -13.48 11.34 -7.23
CA THR A 231 -12.86 12.55 -6.69
C THR A 231 -11.39 12.55 -7.08
N GLU A 232 -10.92 13.66 -7.62
CA GLU A 232 -9.51 13.84 -7.98
C GLU A 232 -8.95 15.12 -7.37
N LYS A 233 -7.67 15.10 -7.03
CA LYS A 233 -6.95 16.30 -6.57
C LYS A 233 -5.46 16.17 -6.83
N ARG A 234 -4.78 17.31 -6.99
CA ARG A 234 -3.32 17.31 -6.99
C ARG A 234 -2.81 17.05 -5.56
N ALA A 235 -2.26 15.87 -5.35
CA ALA A 235 -1.73 15.44 -4.05
C ALA A 235 -0.29 15.91 -3.84
N MET A 236 0.50 15.97 -4.91
CA MET A 236 1.90 16.41 -4.93
C MET A 236 2.27 17.01 -6.27
N LYS A 237 3.38 17.76 -6.33
CA LYS A 237 3.93 18.29 -7.59
C LYS A 237 4.32 17.14 -8.52
N ALA A 238 4.25 17.37 -9.83
CA ALA A 238 4.70 16.39 -10.82
C ALA A 238 6.20 16.03 -10.64
N SER A 239 7.02 16.98 -10.22
CA SER A 239 8.43 16.76 -9.90
C SER A 239 8.62 15.83 -8.69
N THR A 240 7.80 15.99 -7.64
CA THR A 240 7.81 15.11 -6.47
C THR A 240 7.44 13.68 -6.84
N ALA A 241 6.34 13.51 -7.60
CA ALA A 241 5.91 12.21 -8.09
C ALA A 241 7.00 11.53 -8.95
N TYR A 242 7.64 12.30 -9.84
CA TYR A 242 8.73 11.81 -10.67
C TYR A 242 9.95 11.34 -9.85
N ILE A 243 10.38 12.15 -8.86
CA ILE A 243 11.50 11.79 -7.98
C ILE A 243 11.17 10.52 -7.19
N LEU A 244 9.97 10.43 -6.60
CA LEU A 244 9.53 9.23 -5.86
C LEU A 244 9.51 8.00 -6.77
N ALA A 245 8.93 8.09 -7.97
CA ALA A 245 8.91 7.00 -8.94
C ALA A 245 10.34 6.53 -9.27
N LYS A 246 11.27 7.46 -9.56
CA LYS A 246 12.67 7.13 -9.86
C LYS A 246 13.45 6.52 -8.69
N MET A 247 13.14 6.90 -7.47
CA MET A 247 13.69 6.25 -6.28
C MET A 247 13.16 4.84 -6.12
N LEU A 248 11.86 4.64 -6.34
CA LEU A 248 11.16 3.37 -6.21
C LEU A 248 11.49 2.37 -7.33
N GLU A 249 11.85 2.82 -8.54
CA GLU A 249 12.37 1.96 -9.63
C GLU A 249 13.65 1.20 -9.21
N GLY A 250 14.37 1.70 -8.22
CA GLY A 250 15.53 1.02 -7.64
C GLY A 250 15.19 -0.13 -6.70
N VAL A 251 13.98 -0.20 -6.18
CA VAL A 251 13.59 -1.19 -5.16
C VAL A 251 13.56 -2.63 -5.70
N PRO A 252 13.11 -2.92 -6.95
CA PRO A 252 13.14 -4.26 -7.52
C PRO A 252 14.49 -4.61 -8.20
N GLN A 253 15.55 -3.80 -8.03
CA GLN A 253 16.87 -4.15 -8.56
C GLN A 253 17.57 -5.19 -7.67
N ASP A 254 18.66 -5.79 -8.19
CA ASP A 254 19.32 -6.95 -7.57
C ASP A 254 19.75 -6.75 -6.10
N ASP A 255 20.06 -5.51 -5.73
CA ASP A 255 20.42 -5.12 -4.36
C ASP A 255 19.27 -4.39 -3.62
N GLY A 256 18.06 -4.38 -4.16
CA GLY A 256 16.90 -3.74 -3.55
C GLY A 256 16.08 -4.68 -2.68
N SER A 257 15.24 -4.11 -1.82
CA SER A 257 14.39 -4.87 -0.88
C SER A 257 13.27 -5.67 -1.57
N ALA A 258 13.07 -5.50 -2.88
CA ALA A 258 12.12 -6.26 -3.70
C ALA A 258 12.82 -6.94 -4.89
N ALA A 259 14.05 -7.39 -4.75
CA ALA A 259 14.77 -8.10 -5.83
C ALA A 259 14.00 -9.31 -6.36
N SER A 260 13.21 -9.98 -5.52
CA SER A 260 12.30 -11.08 -5.91
C SER A 260 11.15 -10.66 -6.84
N ALA A 261 10.85 -9.37 -6.94
CA ALA A 261 9.85 -8.82 -7.86
C ALA A 261 10.46 -8.22 -9.12
N LYS A 262 11.73 -8.52 -9.42
CA LYS A 262 12.39 -8.05 -10.63
C LYS A 262 11.79 -8.74 -11.86
N ILE A 263 11.33 -7.93 -12.82
CA ILE A 263 10.84 -8.37 -14.12
C ILE A 263 11.85 -7.85 -15.17
N PRO A 264 12.79 -8.70 -15.64
CA PRO A 264 13.92 -8.25 -16.48
C PRO A 264 13.50 -7.56 -17.79
N GLU A 265 12.43 -8.03 -18.41
CA GLU A 265 11.91 -7.53 -19.68
C GLU A 265 11.08 -6.26 -19.53
N TYR A 266 10.67 -5.91 -18.30
CA TYR A 266 9.77 -4.80 -18.06
C TYR A 266 10.52 -3.63 -17.42
N LYS A 267 10.45 -2.47 -18.06
CA LYS A 267 11.07 -1.22 -17.56
C LYS A 267 9.99 -0.21 -17.19
N GLY A 268 10.30 0.67 -16.24
CA GLY A 268 9.41 1.77 -15.86
C GLY A 268 8.30 1.37 -14.90
N TYR A 269 8.46 0.27 -14.17
CA TYR A 269 7.64 -0.05 -13.01
C TYR A 269 8.40 0.28 -11.72
N PHE A 270 7.66 0.53 -10.68
CA PHE A 270 8.20 0.86 -9.38
C PHE A 270 7.41 0.14 -8.28
N VAL A 271 8.08 -0.25 -7.21
CA VAL A 271 7.46 -1.01 -6.12
C VAL A 271 8.02 -0.59 -4.76
N LYS A 272 7.29 -0.93 -3.71
CA LYS A 272 7.74 -0.87 -2.32
C LYS A 272 7.22 -2.07 -1.55
N THR A 273 8.09 -2.69 -0.79
CA THR A 273 7.76 -3.75 0.16
C THR A 273 7.35 -3.19 1.51
N GLY A 274 6.49 -3.90 2.21
CA GLY A 274 6.18 -3.70 3.62
C GLY A 274 6.21 -5.03 4.37
N THR A 275 6.75 -5.04 5.56
CA THR A 275 6.76 -6.18 6.47
C THR A 275 6.53 -5.64 7.87
N VAL A 276 5.63 -6.28 8.61
CA VAL A 276 5.34 -5.95 10.01
C VAL A 276 5.78 -7.13 10.85
N ALA A 277 6.83 -6.92 11.66
CA ALA A 277 7.28 -7.92 12.61
C ALA A 277 6.29 -8.03 13.78
N TYR A 278 6.31 -9.17 14.46
CA TYR A 278 5.61 -9.31 15.73
C TYR A 278 6.32 -8.54 16.84
N ASP A 279 5.55 -8.13 17.82
CA ASP A 279 6.09 -7.70 19.10
C ASP A 279 6.40 -8.96 19.93
N GLU A 280 7.67 -9.17 20.22
CA GLU A 280 8.13 -10.32 21.03
C GLU A 280 7.56 -10.32 22.46
N SER A 281 7.04 -9.17 22.91
CA SER A 281 6.41 -9.03 24.21
C SER A 281 5.02 -9.68 24.32
N ASP A 282 4.42 -10.13 23.20
CA ASP A 282 3.12 -10.83 23.20
C ASP A 282 3.19 -12.23 23.80
N GLY A 283 4.42 -12.76 24.01
CA GLY A 283 4.68 -14.05 24.64
C GLY A 283 4.27 -15.27 23.80
N VAL A 284 3.88 -15.07 22.54
CA VAL A 284 3.51 -16.17 21.62
C VAL A 284 4.75 -16.71 20.92
N PRO A 285 5.09 -18.01 21.09
CA PRO A 285 6.23 -18.61 20.41
C PRO A 285 6.03 -18.61 18.89
N ARG A 286 6.99 -18.04 18.16
CA ARG A 286 7.05 -18.05 16.69
C ARG A 286 8.48 -18.27 16.21
N PRO A 287 8.68 -18.78 14.99
CA PRO A 287 10.02 -18.85 14.40
C PRO A 287 10.66 -17.46 14.30
N GLU A 288 11.97 -17.41 14.36
CA GLU A 288 12.71 -16.19 14.06
C GLU A 288 12.30 -15.61 12.70
N ARG A 289 12.31 -14.28 12.61
CA ARG A 289 11.92 -13.54 11.39
C ARG A 289 10.47 -13.77 10.95
N SER A 290 9.60 -14.07 11.90
CA SER A 290 8.16 -14.08 11.64
C SER A 290 7.59 -12.68 11.49
N ALA A 291 6.59 -12.54 10.63
CA ALA A 291 5.85 -11.31 10.37
C ALA A 291 4.34 -11.55 10.47
N SER A 292 3.62 -10.55 10.92
CA SER A 292 2.14 -10.55 10.96
C SER A 292 1.54 -10.15 9.61
N ASP A 293 2.22 -9.26 8.89
CA ASP A 293 1.75 -8.70 7.64
C ASP A 293 2.88 -8.57 6.62
N SER A 294 2.58 -8.88 5.38
CA SER A 294 3.50 -8.75 4.26
C SER A 294 2.80 -8.01 3.11
N TRP A 295 3.43 -6.94 2.64
CA TRP A 295 2.87 -6.03 1.64
C TRP A 295 3.80 -5.86 0.45
N MET A 296 3.21 -5.66 -0.74
CA MET A 296 3.87 -5.08 -1.89
C MET A 296 2.92 -4.16 -2.62
N SER A 297 3.37 -2.94 -2.87
CA SER A 297 2.58 -1.94 -3.59
C SER A 297 3.46 -1.22 -4.60
N GLY A 298 2.86 -0.85 -5.73
CA GLY A 298 3.58 -0.17 -6.78
C GLY A 298 2.78 -0.13 -8.08
N GLY A 299 3.46 -0.02 -9.20
CA GLY A 299 2.78 -0.04 -10.48
C GLY A 299 3.61 0.53 -11.63
N THR A 300 2.89 0.84 -12.67
CA THR A 300 3.34 1.47 -13.91
C THR A 300 2.51 2.74 -14.15
N LYS A 301 2.76 3.42 -15.27
CA LYS A 301 1.91 4.53 -15.70
C LYS A 301 0.42 4.17 -15.81
N ASN A 302 0.11 2.93 -16.16
CA ASN A 302 -1.26 2.51 -16.50
C ASN A 302 -1.92 1.61 -15.45
N THR A 303 -1.15 1.09 -14.51
CA THR A 303 -1.65 0.13 -13.52
C THR A 303 -1.00 0.40 -12.17
N ALA A 304 -1.80 0.52 -11.12
CA ALA A 304 -1.36 0.54 -9.73
C ALA A 304 -1.90 -0.70 -9.02
N VAL A 305 -1.03 -1.38 -8.29
CA VAL A 305 -1.32 -2.64 -7.60
C VAL A 305 -0.87 -2.54 -6.16
N SER A 306 -1.70 -3.05 -5.26
CA SER A 306 -1.32 -3.29 -3.87
C SER A 306 -1.74 -4.69 -3.45
N VAL A 307 -0.80 -5.45 -2.89
CA VAL A 307 -0.96 -6.81 -2.37
C VAL A 307 -0.70 -6.80 -0.88
N TRP A 308 -1.57 -7.45 -0.13
CA TRP A 308 -1.37 -7.77 1.28
C TRP A 308 -1.56 -9.27 1.50
N THR A 309 -0.76 -9.86 2.37
CA THR A 309 -1.00 -11.18 2.93
C THR A 309 -0.74 -11.18 4.43
N GLY A 310 -1.56 -11.90 5.17
CA GLY A 310 -1.52 -11.93 6.63
C GLY A 310 -2.63 -12.79 7.23
N TYR A 311 -2.93 -12.54 8.49
CA TYR A 311 -3.97 -13.24 9.24
C TYR A 311 -4.92 -12.26 9.91
N ASP A 312 -6.20 -12.60 10.03
CA ASP A 312 -7.17 -11.77 10.75
C ASP A 312 -6.86 -11.71 12.24
N SER A 313 -6.43 -12.84 12.81
CA SER A 313 -6.02 -12.97 14.21
C SER A 313 -4.51 -13.29 14.27
N PRO A 314 -3.62 -12.30 14.18
CA PRO A 314 -2.18 -12.54 14.10
C PRO A 314 -1.57 -13.10 15.39
N ASN A 315 -2.29 -13.00 16.52
CA ASN A 315 -1.80 -13.43 17.84
C ASN A 315 -1.95 -14.94 18.08
N GLU A 316 -2.53 -15.69 17.16
CA GLU A 316 -2.58 -17.14 17.22
C GLU A 316 -1.17 -17.73 16.93
N PRO A 317 -0.74 -18.82 17.61
CA PRO A 317 0.62 -19.36 17.48
C PRO A 317 1.03 -19.74 16.05
N ASP A 318 0.10 -20.28 15.26
CA ASP A 318 0.34 -20.69 13.86
C ASP A 318 0.06 -19.60 12.82
N HIS A 319 -0.33 -18.40 13.26
CA HIS A 319 -0.66 -17.28 12.39
C HIS A 319 0.56 -16.36 12.17
N TRP A 320 1.52 -16.82 11.40
CA TRP A 320 2.71 -16.04 11.04
C TRP A 320 3.12 -16.26 9.58
N ILE A 321 3.82 -15.30 9.03
CA ILE A 321 4.42 -15.33 7.69
C ILE A 321 5.93 -15.21 7.87
N SER A 322 6.73 -15.92 7.07
CA SER A 322 8.15 -15.63 7.03
C SER A 322 8.41 -14.24 6.44
N ALA A 323 9.21 -13.43 7.12
CA ALA A 323 9.61 -12.12 6.60
C ALA A 323 10.41 -12.23 5.28
N ASP A 324 11.03 -13.40 5.04
CA ASP A 324 11.80 -13.71 3.84
C ASP A 324 10.96 -14.29 2.71
N GLN A 325 9.66 -14.54 2.94
CA GLN A 325 8.78 -15.14 1.95
C GLN A 325 8.58 -14.21 0.75
N THR A 326 8.65 -14.79 -0.45
CA THR A 326 8.46 -14.08 -1.71
C THR A 326 7.00 -13.96 -2.16
N THR A 327 6.06 -14.57 -1.45
CA THR A 327 4.64 -14.67 -1.82
C THR A 327 4.03 -13.35 -2.31
N ARG A 328 4.28 -12.23 -1.60
CA ARG A 328 3.81 -10.91 -2.04
C ARG A 328 4.38 -10.50 -3.38
N SER A 329 5.66 -10.83 -3.63
CA SER A 329 6.36 -10.53 -4.89
C SER A 329 5.84 -11.43 -6.01
N ASP A 330 5.67 -12.72 -5.72
CA ASP A 330 5.19 -13.70 -6.69
C ASP A 330 3.77 -13.38 -7.15
N ILE A 331 2.89 -12.96 -6.22
CA ILE A 331 1.55 -12.49 -6.54
C ILE A 331 1.61 -11.19 -7.37
N PHE A 332 2.44 -10.22 -6.95
CA PHE A 332 2.57 -8.94 -7.64
C PHE A 332 3.06 -9.12 -9.09
N VAL A 333 4.00 -10.03 -9.32
CA VAL A 333 4.56 -10.34 -10.65
C VAL A 333 3.57 -11.15 -11.50
N ALA A 334 2.71 -11.98 -10.89
CA ALA A 334 1.72 -12.78 -11.59
C ALA A 334 0.52 -11.95 -12.09
N ILE A 335 0.26 -10.81 -11.47
CA ILE A 335 -0.75 -9.83 -11.90
C ILE A 335 -0.28 -9.07 -13.12
#